data_2e2bd600ad0f76d34ad22e02b33e57f6
#
_entry.id   2e2bd600ad0f76d34ad22e02b33e57f6
#
_cell.length_a   1.000
_cell.length_b   1.000
_cell.length_c   1.000
_cell.angle_alpha   90.00
_cell.angle_beta   90.00
_cell.angle_gamma   90.00
#
_symmetry.space_group_name_H-M   'P 1'
#
loop_
_entity.id
_entity.type
_entity.pdbx_description
1 polymer ?
#
loop_
_entity_poly.entity_id
_entity_poly.type
_entity_poly.pdbx_seq_one_letter_code
_entity_poly.pdbx_strand_id
1 'polypeptide(L)'
;MQSPRDARSLNAILVAILAGAVLLAASSSPCIAGQVVVASTSLTGAIAKAAGAQEVRVLTPSDAGHPPEYDLKPVDLLKLEGADVVVYAGYERMVPRLVETSRNQQVLAIQVDTPLSPENLIAQERKVAGALKTVREAGSWEKSFLQTLKSLKGKLAPVAGKRAVVHWHARPFAAWAGLTVVQVIPLGELTPRVIADSIAQKPDVVVDILHSPVGKTIADNAKCRYVQLINFPGVEKTASLEDIFEYNTNQLLKAFR
;
A
#
# COMPACT_ATOMS: atom_id res chain seq x y z
N MET A 1 -37.30 -63.28 30.42
CA MET A 1 -37.73 -61.91 30.84
C MET A 1 -36.49 -61.01 30.93
N GLN A 2 -36.28 -60.22 29.94
CA GLN A 2 -35.17 -59.26 29.95
C GLN A 2 -35.57 -57.97 30.67
N SER A 3 -34.73 -57.53 31.57
CA SER A 3 -34.94 -56.37 32.45
C SER A 3 -35.04 -55.05 31.67
N PRO A 4 -35.99 -54.15 31.99
CA PRO A 4 -36.18 -52.87 31.33
C PRO A 4 -35.02 -51.86 31.57
N ARG A 5 -34.02 -52.26 32.33
CA ARG A 5 -32.82 -51.38 32.60
C ARG A 5 -31.82 -51.31 31.45
N ASP A 6 -31.72 -52.35 30.61
CA ASP A 6 -30.72 -52.42 29.55
C ASP A 6 -31.09 -51.58 28.33
N ALA A 7 -32.38 -51.37 28.07
CA ALA A 7 -32.83 -50.54 26.94
C ALA A 7 -32.60 -49.03 27.15
N ARG A 8 -32.56 -48.54 28.39
CA ARG A 8 -32.34 -47.14 28.72
C ARG A 8 -30.84 -46.76 28.61
N SER A 9 -29.93 -47.70 28.93
CA SER A 9 -28.49 -47.47 28.83
C SER A 9 -28.01 -47.42 27.37
N LEU A 10 -28.58 -48.29 26.49
CA LEU A 10 -28.25 -48.28 25.07
C LEU A 10 -28.70 -46.97 24.37
N ASN A 11 -29.90 -46.48 24.70
CA ASN A 11 -30.38 -45.21 24.10
C ASN A 11 -29.59 -43.99 24.59
N ALA A 12 -29.11 -43.97 25.83
CA ALA A 12 -28.27 -42.88 26.35
C ALA A 12 -26.88 -42.85 25.67
N ILE A 13 -26.29 -44.02 25.39
CA ILE A 13 -25.01 -44.15 24.70
C ILE A 13 -25.15 -43.73 23.22
N LEU A 14 -26.26 -44.13 22.55
CA LEU A 14 -26.49 -43.75 21.14
C LEU A 14 -26.72 -42.25 20.97
N VAL A 15 -27.41 -41.59 21.89
CA VAL A 15 -27.64 -40.14 21.88
C VAL A 15 -26.33 -39.40 22.16
N ALA A 16 -25.45 -39.88 23.03
CA ALA A 16 -24.17 -39.30 23.32
C ALA A 16 -23.20 -39.40 22.13
N ILE A 17 -23.22 -40.49 21.37
CA ILE A 17 -22.39 -40.68 20.15
C ILE A 17 -22.89 -39.78 19.00
N LEU A 18 -24.21 -39.63 18.81
CA LEU A 18 -24.77 -38.71 17.81
C LEU A 18 -24.48 -37.24 18.16
N ALA A 19 -24.57 -36.85 19.43
CA ALA A 19 -24.22 -35.48 19.85
C ALA A 19 -22.72 -35.17 19.67
N GLY A 20 -21.84 -36.14 19.92
CA GLY A 20 -20.40 -36.00 19.69
C GLY A 20 -20.02 -35.88 18.20
N ALA A 21 -20.69 -36.61 17.31
CA ALA A 21 -20.48 -36.57 15.88
C ALA A 21 -20.94 -35.24 15.27
N VAL A 22 -22.00 -34.62 15.79
CA VAL A 22 -22.45 -33.28 15.31
C VAL A 22 -21.52 -32.16 15.76
N LEU A 23 -20.87 -32.26 16.93
CA LEU A 23 -19.89 -31.25 17.36
C LEU A 23 -18.55 -31.32 16.62
N LEU A 24 -18.14 -32.50 16.13
CA LEU A 24 -16.91 -32.63 15.32
C LEU A 24 -17.06 -32.13 13.86
N ALA A 25 -18.28 -32.08 13.34
CA ALA A 25 -18.56 -31.62 11.98
C ALA A 25 -18.57 -30.09 11.84
N ALA A 26 -18.57 -29.32 12.95
CA ALA A 26 -18.68 -27.87 12.96
C ALA A 26 -17.33 -27.15 12.89
N SER A 27 -16.20 -27.84 12.80
CA SER A 27 -14.84 -27.24 12.86
C SER A 27 -14.05 -27.26 11.56
N SER A 28 -14.64 -27.72 10.46
CA SER A 28 -14.02 -27.49 9.15
C SER A 28 -14.40 -26.09 8.65
N SER A 29 -13.71 -25.08 9.17
CA SER A 29 -13.66 -23.81 8.43
C SER A 29 -13.18 -24.15 7.01
N PRO A 30 -13.94 -23.80 5.96
CA PRO A 30 -13.42 -23.98 4.61
C PRO A 30 -12.12 -23.20 4.57
N CYS A 31 -11.03 -23.88 4.26
CA CYS A 31 -9.80 -23.23 3.81
C CYS A 31 -10.20 -22.52 2.50
N ILE A 32 -10.59 -21.24 2.60
CA ILE A 32 -10.80 -20.41 1.43
C ILE A 32 -9.41 -20.30 0.85
N ALA A 33 -9.18 -20.99 -0.28
CA ALA A 33 -7.98 -20.79 -1.07
C ALA A 33 -7.84 -19.28 -1.25
N GLY A 34 -6.73 -18.72 -0.75
CA GLY A 34 -6.55 -17.27 -0.72
C GLY A 34 -6.58 -16.73 -2.13
N GLN A 35 -7.30 -15.65 -2.34
CA GLN A 35 -7.38 -15.00 -3.64
C GLN A 35 -6.00 -14.55 -4.09
N VAL A 36 -5.66 -14.85 -5.35
CA VAL A 36 -4.43 -14.42 -6.00
C VAL A 36 -4.66 -13.02 -6.58
N VAL A 37 -3.89 -12.06 -6.10
CA VAL A 37 -3.93 -10.67 -6.57
C VAL A 37 -2.67 -10.38 -7.39
N VAL A 38 -2.85 -9.84 -8.59
CA VAL A 38 -1.76 -9.29 -9.39
C VAL A 38 -1.77 -7.78 -9.28
N ALA A 39 -0.65 -7.20 -8.90
CA ALA A 39 -0.48 -5.76 -8.72
C ALA A 39 0.45 -5.17 -9.79
N SER A 40 0.10 -4.02 -10.33
CA SER A 40 0.91 -3.35 -11.37
C SER A 40 2.28 -2.91 -10.83
N THR A 41 2.33 -2.36 -9.61
CA THR A 41 3.54 -1.86 -8.94
C THR A 41 3.63 -2.38 -7.51
N SER A 42 4.78 -2.19 -6.88
CA SER A 42 4.95 -2.54 -5.47
C SER A 42 4.03 -1.75 -4.52
N LEU A 43 3.66 -0.51 -4.88
CA LEU A 43 2.71 0.28 -4.09
C LEU A 43 1.28 -0.28 -4.17
N THR A 44 0.80 -0.61 -5.37
CA THR A 44 -0.51 -1.26 -5.54
C THR A 44 -0.54 -2.64 -4.88
N GLY A 45 0.60 -3.34 -4.88
CA GLY A 45 0.80 -4.59 -4.15
C GLY A 45 0.74 -4.43 -2.63
N ALA A 46 1.32 -3.36 -2.09
CA ALA A 46 1.23 -3.05 -0.66
C ALA A 46 -0.20 -2.70 -0.24
N ILE A 47 -0.96 -1.97 -1.08
CA ILE A 47 -2.39 -1.71 -0.86
C ILE A 47 -3.19 -3.02 -0.85
N ALA A 48 -2.92 -3.93 -1.79
CA ALA A 48 -3.60 -5.24 -1.83
C ALA A 48 -3.29 -6.09 -0.59
N LYS A 49 -2.04 -6.10 -0.11
CA LYS A 49 -1.66 -6.78 1.14
C LYS A 49 -2.37 -6.17 2.35
N ALA A 50 -2.41 -4.84 2.44
CA ALA A 50 -3.15 -4.12 3.49
C ALA A 50 -4.63 -4.50 3.48
N ALA A 51 -5.22 -4.67 2.30
CA ALA A 51 -6.59 -5.14 2.11
C ALA A 51 -6.81 -6.62 2.47
N GLY A 52 -5.79 -7.35 2.90
CA GLY A 52 -5.90 -8.74 3.33
C GLY A 52 -5.65 -9.78 2.23
N ALA A 53 -5.08 -9.39 1.07
CA ALA A 53 -4.67 -10.34 0.05
C ALA A 53 -3.58 -11.27 0.57
N GLN A 54 -3.78 -12.58 0.44
CA GLN A 54 -2.84 -13.58 0.94
C GLN A 54 -1.67 -13.81 -0.04
N GLU A 55 -1.96 -13.88 -1.33
CA GLU A 55 -0.96 -13.98 -2.39
C GLU A 55 -1.00 -12.72 -3.27
N VAL A 56 0.14 -12.04 -3.38
CA VAL A 56 0.28 -10.85 -4.23
C VAL A 56 1.48 -11.02 -5.15
N ARG A 57 1.22 -11.00 -6.45
CA ARG A 57 2.24 -11.04 -7.51
C ARG A 57 2.39 -9.64 -8.07
N VAL A 58 3.58 -9.06 -7.98
CA VAL A 58 3.87 -7.72 -8.52
C VAL A 58 4.43 -7.84 -9.92
N LEU A 59 3.92 -7.04 -10.87
CA LEU A 59 4.36 -7.06 -12.28
C LEU A 59 5.68 -6.30 -12.44
N THR A 60 5.74 -5.07 -11.95
CA THR A 60 6.95 -4.24 -12.04
C THR A 60 8.04 -4.79 -11.11
N PRO A 61 9.24 -5.10 -11.61
CA PRO A 61 10.37 -5.49 -10.77
C PRO A 61 10.72 -4.42 -9.73
N SER A 62 11.24 -4.85 -8.57
CA SER A 62 11.62 -3.93 -7.48
C SER A 62 12.80 -3.02 -7.81
N ASP A 63 13.61 -3.41 -8.80
CA ASP A 63 14.76 -2.67 -9.32
C ASP A 63 14.43 -1.79 -10.54
N ALA A 64 13.16 -1.72 -10.95
CA ALA A 64 12.74 -0.79 -11.98
C ALA A 64 13.00 0.65 -11.55
N GLY A 65 13.83 1.37 -12.30
CA GLY A 65 14.22 2.75 -11.95
C GLY A 65 13.03 3.69 -11.83
N HIS A 66 12.04 3.57 -12.73
CA HIS A 66 10.79 4.33 -12.69
C HIS A 66 9.60 3.39 -12.92
N PRO A 67 8.99 2.85 -11.85
CA PRO A 67 7.94 1.83 -11.96
C PRO A 67 6.78 2.14 -12.91
N PRO A 68 6.27 3.39 -13.01
CA PRO A 68 5.21 3.72 -13.94
C PRO A 68 5.55 3.57 -15.44
N GLU A 69 6.84 3.63 -15.80
CA GLU A 69 7.30 3.52 -17.19
C GLU A 69 7.60 2.08 -17.61
N TYR A 70 7.42 1.13 -16.71
CA TYR A 70 7.69 -0.28 -16.99
C TYR A 70 6.75 -0.82 -18.09
N ASP A 71 7.34 -1.40 -19.13
CA ASP A 71 6.61 -2.07 -20.20
C ASP A 71 6.49 -3.59 -19.90
N LEU A 72 5.27 -4.11 -19.98
CA LEU A 72 5.00 -5.54 -19.77
C LEU A 72 5.74 -6.41 -20.78
N LYS A 73 6.51 -7.36 -20.27
CA LYS A 73 7.10 -8.44 -21.07
C LYS A 73 6.10 -9.61 -21.18
N PRO A 74 6.22 -10.47 -22.20
CA PRO A 74 5.35 -11.65 -22.31
C PRO A 74 5.35 -12.53 -21.05
N VAL A 75 6.50 -12.67 -20.38
CA VAL A 75 6.64 -13.44 -19.13
C VAL A 75 5.83 -12.84 -17.95
N ASP A 76 5.61 -11.53 -17.93
CA ASP A 76 4.83 -10.90 -16.88
C ASP A 76 3.35 -11.27 -16.97
N LEU A 77 2.86 -11.52 -18.18
CA LEU A 77 1.48 -11.95 -18.43
C LEU A 77 1.19 -13.33 -17.84
N LEU A 78 2.22 -14.19 -17.67
CA LEU A 78 2.07 -15.47 -16.98
C LEU A 78 1.70 -15.30 -15.51
N LYS A 79 2.04 -14.15 -14.89
CA LYS A 79 1.64 -13.84 -13.51
C LYS A 79 0.13 -13.64 -13.37
N LEU A 80 -0.59 -13.37 -14.49
CA LEU A 80 -2.05 -13.26 -14.51
C LEU A 80 -2.76 -14.62 -14.52
N GLU A 81 -2.05 -15.70 -14.82
CA GLU A 81 -2.63 -17.03 -14.82
C GLU A 81 -3.09 -17.41 -13.40
N GLY A 82 -4.38 -17.76 -13.29
CA GLY A 82 -5.01 -18.08 -12.01
C GLY A 82 -5.16 -16.88 -11.06
N ALA A 83 -5.03 -15.65 -11.56
CA ALA A 83 -5.34 -14.46 -10.77
C ALA A 83 -6.85 -14.25 -10.66
N ASP A 84 -7.31 -13.87 -9.47
CA ASP A 84 -8.71 -13.50 -9.21
C ASP A 84 -8.93 -11.99 -9.43
N VAL A 85 -7.93 -11.18 -9.07
CA VAL A 85 -8.00 -9.71 -9.08
C VAL A 85 -6.70 -9.11 -9.59
N VAL A 86 -6.83 -8.03 -10.37
CA VAL A 86 -5.73 -7.14 -10.75
C VAL A 86 -5.93 -5.79 -10.09
N VAL A 87 -4.88 -5.26 -9.41
CA VAL A 87 -4.87 -3.93 -8.80
C VAL A 87 -3.84 -3.04 -9.50
N TYR A 88 -4.27 -1.88 -9.99
CA TYR A 88 -3.43 -0.96 -10.77
C TYR A 88 -3.77 0.51 -10.46
N ALA A 89 -2.83 1.44 -10.72
CA ALA A 89 -3.04 2.86 -10.43
C ALA A 89 -3.66 3.66 -11.59
N GLY A 90 -3.48 3.23 -12.82
CA GLY A 90 -4.12 3.84 -13.99
C GLY A 90 -3.24 4.80 -14.80
N TYR A 91 -2.11 5.24 -14.26
CA TYR A 91 -1.14 6.08 -14.95
C TYR A 91 0.08 5.31 -15.49
N GLU A 92 0.19 4.02 -15.17
CA GLU A 92 1.29 3.19 -15.66
C GLU A 92 1.13 2.88 -17.15
N ARG A 93 2.23 2.90 -17.87
CA ARG A 93 2.27 2.61 -19.31
C ARG A 93 1.67 1.26 -19.68
N MET A 94 1.80 0.28 -18.77
CA MET A 94 1.30 -1.07 -18.96
C MET A 94 -0.22 -1.22 -18.90
N VAL A 95 -0.95 -0.25 -18.33
CA VAL A 95 -2.38 -0.40 -17.96
C VAL A 95 -3.28 -0.79 -19.13
N PRO A 96 -3.21 -0.20 -20.33
CA PRO A 96 -4.10 -0.59 -21.43
C PRO A 96 -4.02 -2.08 -21.73
N ARG A 97 -2.79 -2.62 -21.84
CA ARG A 97 -2.54 -4.03 -22.10
C ARG A 97 -2.93 -4.93 -20.92
N LEU A 98 -2.67 -4.48 -19.70
CA LEU A 98 -3.02 -5.19 -18.46
C LEU A 98 -4.53 -5.36 -18.34
N VAL A 99 -5.30 -4.28 -18.52
CA VAL A 99 -6.76 -4.29 -18.43
C VAL A 99 -7.39 -5.12 -19.54
N GLU A 100 -6.88 -5.03 -20.78
CA GLU A 100 -7.32 -5.86 -21.89
C GLU A 100 -7.10 -7.34 -21.60
N THR A 101 -5.91 -7.72 -21.17
CA THR A 101 -5.58 -9.12 -20.83
C THR A 101 -6.45 -9.63 -19.68
N SER A 102 -6.64 -8.83 -18.64
CA SER A 102 -7.49 -9.19 -17.49
C SER A 102 -8.94 -9.43 -17.92
N ARG A 103 -9.47 -8.58 -18.79
CA ARG A 103 -10.83 -8.73 -19.32
C ARG A 103 -10.99 -10.02 -20.11
N ASN A 104 -10.00 -10.35 -20.96
CA ASN A 104 -10.01 -11.57 -21.77
C ASN A 104 -9.94 -12.84 -20.90
N GLN A 105 -9.31 -12.75 -19.72
CA GLN A 105 -9.23 -13.84 -18.74
C GLN A 105 -10.34 -13.80 -17.67
N GLN A 106 -11.30 -12.87 -17.78
CA GLN A 106 -12.38 -12.67 -16.80
C GLN A 106 -11.89 -12.34 -15.38
N VAL A 107 -10.70 -11.72 -15.25
CA VAL A 107 -10.12 -11.28 -13.99
C VAL A 107 -10.68 -9.90 -13.62
N LEU A 108 -11.06 -9.70 -12.37
CA LEU A 108 -11.55 -8.42 -11.89
C LEU A 108 -10.40 -7.39 -11.83
N ALA A 109 -10.52 -6.29 -12.55
CA ALA A 109 -9.53 -5.20 -12.56
C ALA A 109 -10.00 -4.03 -11.68
N ILE A 110 -9.18 -3.64 -10.70
CA ILE A 110 -9.48 -2.59 -9.72
C ILE A 110 -8.44 -1.48 -9.86
N GLN A 111 -8.88 -0.30 -10.25
CA GLN A 111 -8.04 0.89 -10.22
C GLN A 111 -8.02 1.48 -8.81
N VAL A 112 -6.83 1.89 -8.32
CA VAL A 112 -6.63 2.54 -7.02
C VAL A 112 -5.86 3.85 -7.19
N ASP A 113 -6.13 4.81 -6.32
CA ASP A 113 -5.37 6.05 -6.24
C ASP A 113 -4.17 5.89 -5.32
N THR A 114 -3.04 6.50 -5.67
CA THR A 114 -1.74 6.27 -5.01
C THR A 114 -1.12 7.46 -4.25
N PRO A 115 -1.77 8.62 -4.06
CA PRO A 115 -1.24 9.64 -3.17
C PRO A 115 -0.96 9.10 -1.77
N LEU A 116 0.25 9.38 -1.24
CA LEU A 116 0.68 8.91 0.08
C LEU A 116 0.10 9.79 1.19
N SER A 117 -1.22 9.82 1.31
CA SER A 117 -1.90 10.31 2.51
C SER A 117 -2.60 9.15 3.22
N PRO A 118 -2.65 9.14 4.57
CA PRO A 118 -3.33 8.09 5.32
C PRO A 118 -4.78 7.87 4.88
N GLU A 119 -5.51 8.96 4.68
CA GLU A 119 -6.92 8.94 4.31
C GLU A 119 -7.13 8.25 2.95
N ASN A 120 -6.27 8.59 1.96
CA ASN A 120 -6.33 7.95 0.65
C ASN A 120 -6.00 6.46 0.75
N LEU A 121 -4.90 6.10 1.41
CA LEU A 121 -4.47 4.70 1.48
C LEU A 121 -5.51 3.81 2.18
N ILE A 122 -6.14 4.30 3.26
CA ILE A 122 -7.25 3.60 3.93
C ILE A 122 -8.47 3.47 2.99
N ALA A 123 -8.80 4.51 2.23
CA ALA A 123 -9.91 4.46 1.28
C ALA A 123 -9.66 3.43 0.17
N GLN A 124 -8.43 3.35 -0.36
CA GLN A 124 -8.07 2.38 -1.40
C GLN A 124 -7.98 0.95 -0.86
N GLU A 125 -7.42 0.79 0.33
CA GLU A 125 -7.41 -0.49 1.04
C GLU A 125 -8.83 -1.03 1.21
N ARG A 126 -9.77 -0.23 1.75
CA ARG A 126 -11.18 -0.61 1.92
C ARG A 126 -11.85 -0.97 0.59
N LYS A 127 -11.55 -0.23 -0.50
CA LYS A 127 -12.05 -0.52 -1.84
C LYS A 127 -11.62 -1.90 -2.32
N VAL A 128 -10.34 -2.24 -2.15
CA VAL A 128 -9.78 -3.55 -2.53
C VAL A 128 -10.32 -4.64 -1.62
N ALA A 129 -10.38 -4.41 -0.30
CA ALA A 129 -10.91 -5.36 0.68
C ALA A 129 -12.37 -5.73 0.43
N GLY A 130 -13.19 -4.75 0.00
CA GLY A 130 -14.58 -5.00 -0.39
C GLY A 130 -14.69 -5.97 -1.56
N ALA A 131 -13.81 -5.84 -2.57
CA ALA A 131 -13.77 -6.74 -3.72
C ALA A 131 -13.22 -8.13 -3.35
N LEU A 132 -12.21 -8.19 -2.48
CA LEU A 132 -11.63 -9.43 -1.96
C LEU A 132 -12.49 -10.13 -0.89
N LYS A 133 -13.51 -9.45 -0.34
CA LYS A 133 -14.33 -9.90 0.80
C LYS A 133 -13.49 -10.14 2.08
N THR A 134 -12.44 -9.35 2.27
CA THR A 134 -11.47 -9.43 3.38
C THR A 134 -11.60 -8.25 4.36
N VAL A 135 -12.82 -7.71 4.51
CA VAL A 135 -13.09 -6.49 5.31
C VAL A 135 -12.63 -6.62 6.77
N ARG A 136 -12.68 -7.84 7.35
CA ARG A 136 -12.23 -8.07 8.72
C ARG A 136 -10.72 -7.96 8.86
N GLU A 137 -9.97 -8.56 7.95
CA GLU A 137 -8.52 -8.55 7.86
C GLU A 137 -8.01 -7.11 7.63
N ALA A 138 -8.64 -6.42 6.71
CA ALA A 138 -8.47 -5.01 6.39
C ALA A 138 -8.68 -4.10 7.62
N GLY A 139 -9.76 -4.29 8.35
CA GLY A 139 -10.02 -3.53 9.58
C GLY A 139 -8.97 -3.76 10.68
N SER A 140 -8.38 -4.95 10.75
CA SER A 140 -7.28 -5.24 11.67
C SER A 140 -5.99 -4.50 11.26
N TRP A 141 -5.69 -4.49 9.96
CA TRP A 141 -4.58 -3.73 9.41
C TRP A 141 -4.77 -2.21 9.64
N GLU A 142 -5.93 -1.67 9.31
CA GLU A 142 -6.25 -0.24 9.48
C GLU A 142 -5.99 0.23 10.92
N LYS A 143 -6.43 -0.54 11.92
CA LYS A 143 -6.19 -0.24 13.32
C LYS A 143 -4.70 -0.16 13.65
N SER A 144 -3.90 -1.11 13.18
CA SER A 144 -2.45 -1.14 13.36
C SER A 144 -1.78 0.04 12.66
N PHE A 145 -2.17 0.32 11.41
CA PHE A 145 -1.64 1.42 10.62
C PHE A 145 -1.89 2.76 11.29
N LEU A 146 -3.11 3.03 11.76
CA LEU A 146 -3.44 4.26 12.48
C LEU A 146 -2.62 4.42 13.78
N GLN A 147 -2.33 3.33 14.50
CA GLN A 147 -1.47 3.37 15.67
C GLN A 147 -0.02 3.73 15.30
N THR A 148 0.52 3.13 14.23
CA THR A 148 1.84 3.49 13.69
C THR A 148 1.90 4.96 13.30
N LEU A 149 0.92 5.45 12.54
CA LEU A 149 0.84 6.85 12.11
C LEU A 149 0.80 7.81 13.30
N LYS A 150 0.04 7.49 14.34
CA LYS A 150 -0.01 8.30 15.59
C LYS A 150 1.37 8.40 16.24
N SER A 151 2.10 7.29 16.32
CA SER A 151 3.46 7.26 16.85
C SER A 151 4.42 8.10 16.01
N LEU A 152 4.39 7.96 14.69
CA LEU A 152 5.24 8.72 13.77
C LEU A 152 4.92 10.21 13.79
N LYS A 153 3.64 10.58 13.88
CA LYS A 153 3.22 11.99 14.00
C LYS A 153 3.79 12.66 15.24
N GLY A 154 3.86 11.95 16.36
CA GLY A 154 4.51 12.44 17.58
C GLY A 154 6.00 12.72 17.38
N LYS A 155 6.71 11.89 16.62
CA LYS A 155 8.14 12.08 16.30
C LYS A 155 8.39 13.30 15.40
N LEU A 156 7.41 13.68 14.56
CA LEU A 156 7.51 14.75 13.57
C LEU A 156 7.32 16.17 14.17
N ALA A 157 7.05 16.30 15.47
CA ALA A 157 6.90 17.60 16.12
C ALA A 157 8.06 18.60 15.82
N PRO A 158 9.36 18.19 15.78
CA PRO A 158 10.46 19.11 15.49
C PRO A 158 10.46 19.71 14.08
N VAL A 159 9.77 19.09 13.14
CA VAL A 159 9.70 19.54 11.74
C VAL A 159 8.36 20.18 11.37
N ALA A 160 7.41 20.17 12.30
CA ALA A 160 6.11 20.79 12.08
C ALA A 160 6.26 22.30 11.81
N GLY A 161 5.53 22.82 10.82
CA GLY A 161 5.57 24.22 10.43
C GLY A 161 6.79 24.63 9.61
N LYS A 162 7.79 23.76 9.41
CA LYS A 162 8.96 24.08 8.56
C LYS A 162 8.50 24.30 7.11
N ARG A 163 9.05 25.32 6.48
CA ARG A 163 8.73 25.72 5.10
C ARG A 163 9.35 24.74 4.11
N ALA A 164 8.57 24.14 3.27
CA ALA A 164 9.02 23.11 2.35
C ALA A 164 8.64 23.44 0.89
N VAL A 165 9.62 23.33 -0.01
CA VAL A 165 9.40 23.15 -1.43
C VAL A 165 9.33 21.64 -1.67
N VAL A 166 8.28 21.16 -2.31
CA VAL A 166 7.95 19.73 -2.30
C VAL A 166 7.69 19.22 -3.71
N HIS A 167 8.30 18.11 -4.08
CA HIS A 167 7.97 17.39 -5.30
C HIS A 167 6.48 16.98 -5.29
N TRP A 168 5.81 17.02 -6.46
CA TRP A 168 4.38 16.74 -6.58
C TRP A 168 3.94 15.47 -5.84
N HIS A 169 4.65 14.37 -6.04
CA HIS A 169 4.31 13.09 -5.40
C HIS A 169 4.59 13.04 -3.90
N ALA A 170 5.49 13.87 -3.38
CA ALA A 170 5.79 13.94 -1.95
C ALA A 170 4.79 14.83 -1.19
N ARG A 171 3.97 15.64 -1.89
CA ARG A 171 3.06 16.62 -1.29
C ARG A 171 2.11 16.02 -0.25
N PRO A 172 1.42 14.89 -0.52
CA PRO A 172 0.48 14.34 0.46
C PRO A 172 1.15 13.92 1.77
N PHE A 173 2.32 13.28 1.69
CA PHE A 173 3.10 12.91 2.88
C PHE A 173 3.63 14.16 3.61
N ALA A 174 4.17 15.14 2.88
CA ALA A 174 4.69 16.38 3.47
C ALA A 174 3.62 17.14 4.26
N ALA A 175 2.41 17.24 3.72
CA ALA A 175 1.26 17.83 4.38
C ALA A 175 0.87 17.03 5.65
N TRP A 176 0.79 15.70 5.54
CA TRP A 176 0.56 14.85 6.70
C TRP A 176 1.67 14.99 7.74
N ALA A 177 2.93 15.07 7.34
CA ALA A 177 4.06 15.28 8.25
C ALA A 177 3.98 16.60 9.01
N GLY A 178 3.18 17.57 8.56
CA GLY A 178 2.98 18.87 9.20
C GLY A 178 3.92 19.95 8.68
N LEU A 179 4.55 19.74 7.53
CA LEU A 179 5.33 20.78 6.84
C LEU A 179 4.41 21.86 6.27
N THR A 180 4.87 23.09 6.25
CA THR A 180 4.24 24.18 5.52
C THR A 180 4.71 24.14 4.07
N VAL A 181 3.91 23.55 3.18
CA VAL A 181 4.22 23.46 1.74
C VAL A 181 4.05 24.85 1.14
N VAL A 182 5.18 25.50 0.81
CA VAL A 182 5.21 26.87 0.25
C VAL A 182 5.27 26.89 -1.26
N GLN A 183 5.75 25.79 -1.88
CA GLN A 183 5.81 25.61 -3.31
C GLN A 183 5.77 24.12 -3.64
N VAL A 184 5.09 23.76 -4.72
CA VAL A 184 5.12 22.41 -5.28
C VAL A 184 5.92 22.42 -6.57
N ILE A 185 6.90 21.53 -6.69
CA ILE A 185 7.61 21.28 -7.94
C ILE A 185 6.66 20.48 -8.83
N PRO A 186 6.25 21.00 -10.00
CA PRO A 186 5.33 20.32 -10.90
C PRO A 186 5.97 19.07 -11.50
N LEU A 187 5.15 18.20 -12.05
CA LEU A 187 5.61 17.09 -12.89
C LEU A 187 6.17 17.64 -14.21
N GLY A 188 7.20 16.98 -14.72
CA GLY A 188 7.86 17.36 -15.97
C GLY A 188 9.19 18.10 -15.74
N GLU A 189 9.58 18.94 -16.70
CA GLU A 189 10.88 19.60 -16.70
C GLU A 189 10.97 20.72 -15.67
N LEU A 190 12.08 20.76 -14.94
CA LEU A 190 12.37 21.79 -13.97
C LEU A 190 12.88 23.06 -14.69
N THR A 191 12.00 24.01 -14.93
CA THR A 191 12.33 25.25 -15.63
C THR A 191 13.09 26.25 -14.72
N PRO A 192 13.92 27.19 -15.30
CA PRO A 192 14.58 28.22 -14.53
C PRO A 192 13.62 29.08 -13.69
N ARG A 193 12.40 29.31 -14.18
CA ARG A 193 11.36 30.06 -13.46
C ARG A 193 10.93 29.31 -12.20
N VAL A 194 10.63 28.00 -12.29
CA VAL A 194 10.26 27.17 -11.13
C VAL A 194 11.37 27.17 -10.08
N ILE A 195 12.63 27.12 -10.50
CA ILE A 195 13.78 27.20 -9.59
C ILE A 195 13.80 28.57 -8.88
N ALA A 196 13.70 29.68 -9.62
CA ALA A 196 13.71 31.02 -9.04
C ALA A 196 12.54 31.26 -8.07
N ASP A 197 11.34 30.90 -8.49
CA ASP A 197 10.13 31.02 -7.66
C ASP A 197 10.25 30.17 -6.36
N SER A 198 10.82 28.98 -6.45
CA SER A 198 11.05 28.10 -5.29
C SER A 198 12.08 28.67 -4.32
N ILE A 199 13.18 29.24 -4.81
CA ILE A 199 14.21 29.90 -3.99
C ILE A 199 13.63 31.12 -3.27
N ALA A 200 12.79 31.91 -3.96
CA ALA A 200 12.14 33.10 -3.41
C ALA A 200 11.23 32.77 -2.21
N GLN A 201 10.74 31.52 -2.12
CA GLN A 201 9.96 31.04 -0.97
C GLN A 201 10.80 30.89 0.32
N LYS A 202 12.12 30.96 0.25
CA LYS A 202 13.04 30.76 1.41
C LYS A 202 12.70 29.47 2.18
N PRO A 203 12.76 28.29 1.52
CA PRO A 203 12.42 27.04 2.17
C PRO A 203 13.44 26.64 3.23
N ASP A 204 12.99 25.96 4.30
CA ASP A 204 13.87 25.27 5.24
C ASP A 204 14.38 23.94 4.67
N VAL A 205 13.58 23.33 3.76
CA VAL A 205 13.86 22.04 3.16
C VAL A 205 13.24 21.92 1.77
N VAL A 206 13.94 21.23 0.87
CA VAL A 206 13.36 20.68 -0.37
C VAL A 206 13.10 19.20 -0.16
N VAL A 207 11.86 18.78 -0.34
CA VAL A 207 11.40 17.39 -0.22
C VAL A 207 11.18 16.82 -1.61
N ASP A 208 12.00 15.87 -1.98
CA ASP A 208 12.03 15.26 -3.31
C ASP A 208 11.63 13.77 -3.26
N ILE A 209 11.62 13.12 -4.41
CA ILE A 209 11.31 11.68 -4.54
C ILE A 209 12.53 10.93 -5.09
N LEU A 210 12.83 9.79 -4.47
CA LEU A 210 14.00 8.97 -4.82
C LEU A 210 14.00 8.50 -6.28
N HIS A 211 12.84 8.06 -6.79
CA HIS A 211 12.70 7.49 -8.14
C HIS A 211 12.70 8.54 -9.28
N SER A 212 12.54 9.82 -8.96
CA SER A 212 12.50 10.90 -9.95
C SER A 212 12.99 12.22 -9.32
N PRO A 213 14.26 12.30 -8.91
CA PRO A 213 14.77 13.46 -8.19
C PRO A 213 14.98 14.65 -9.13
N VAL A 214 14.43 15.81 -8.79
CA VAL A 214 14.56 17.05 -9.56
C VAL A 214 14.90 18.25 -8.68
N GLY A 215 14.69 18.19 -7.36
CA GLY A 215 14.74 19.33 -6.46
C GLY A 215 16.14 19.70 -5.94
N LYS A 216 17.18 18.91 -6.21
CA LYS A 216 18.52 19.12 -5.64
C LYS A 216 19.09 20.51 -6.00
N THR A 217 18.91 20.95 -7.24
CA THR A 217 19.35 22.28 -7.72
C THR A 217 18.66 23.42 -6.95
N ILE A 218 17.38 23.26 -6.58
CA ILE A 218 16.67 24.25 -5.77
C ILE A 218 17.29 24.31 -4.38
N ALA A 219 17.53 23.17 -3.73
CA ALA A 219 18.10 23.10 -2.40
C ALA A 219 19.49 23.74 -2.32
N ASP A 220 20.34 23.44 -3.29
CA ASP A 220 21.72 23.97 -3.37
C ASP A 220 21.73 25.50 -3.53
N ASN A 221 20.89 26.04 -4.40
CA ASN A 221 20.78 27.47 -4.62
C ASN A 221 20.08 28.21 -3.47
N ALA A 222 19.07 27.60 -2.85
CA ALA A 222 18.40 28.14 -1.67
C ALA A 222 19.24 27.97 -0.38
N LYS A 223 20.34 27.20 -0.43
CA LYS A 223 21.19 26.84 0.72
C LYS A 223 20.38 26.25 1.87
N CYS A 224 19.41 25.41 1.55
CA CYS A 224 18.54 24.75 2.49
C CYS A 224 18.74 23.22 2.51
N ARG A 225 18.06 22.54 3.41
CA ARG A 225 18.12 21.09 3.54
C ARG A 225 17.53 20.41 2.31
N TYR A 226 18.03 19.22 2.01
CA TYR A 226 17.51 18.35 0.95
C TYR A 226 17.20 16.98 1.50
N VAL A 227 16.02 16.44 1.18
CA VAL A 227 15.62 15.10 1.58
C VAL A 227 14.91 14.41 0.42
N GLN A 228 15.23 13.14 0.22
CA GLN A 228 14.53 12.26 -0.72
C GLN A 228 13.64 11.30 0.05
N LEU A 229 12.38 11.22 -0.36
CA LEU A 229 11.39 10.28 0.15
C LEU A 229 11.13 9.18 -0.86
N ILE A 230 10.57 8.08 -0.42
CA ILE A 230 10.10 7.00 -1.28
C ILE A 230 8.59 7.07 -1.43
N ASN A 231 8.08 6.70 -2.60
CA ASN A 231 6.66 6.53 -2.89
C ASN A 231 6.30 5.10 -3.33
N PHE A 232 7.30 4.24 -3.47
CA PHE A 232 7.13 2.80 -3.74
C PHE A 232 7.91 2.00 -2.72
N PRO A 233 7.31 0.96 -2.08
CA PRO A 233 8.08 0.02 -1.28
C PRO A 233 8.91 -0.91 -2.20
N GLY A 234 9.90 -1.60 -1.63
CA GLY A 234 10.83 -2.47 -2.36
C GLY A 234 12.26 -1.94 -2.40
N VAL A 235 12.48 -0.69 -2.00
CA VAL A 235 13.79 -0.09 -1.82
C VAL A 235 14.09 0.09 -0.33
N GLU A 236 15.37 0.18 0.05
CA GLU A 236 15.80 0.45 1.44
C GLU A 236 15.16 -0.51 2.48
N LYS A 237 14.93 -1.76 2.08
CA LYS A 237 14.30 -2.82 2.89
C LYS A 237 12.85 -2.55 3.27
N THR A 238 12.16 -1.67 2.58
CA THR A 238 10.73 -1.41 2.78
C THR A 238 9.89 -2.43 2.02
N ALA A 239 8.76 -2.88 2.59
CA ALA A 239 7.88 -3.88 1.98
C ALA A 239 6.37 -3.57 2.16
N SER A 240 6.02 -2.69 3.11
CA SER A 240 4.65 -2.35 3.48
C SER A 240 4.38 -0.85 3.36
N LEU A 241 3.11 -0.46 3.54
CA LEU A 241 2.72 0.95 3.62
C LEU A 241 3.29 1.60 4.89
N GLU A 242 3.32 0.88 6.01
CA GLU A 242 3.93 1.32 7.26
C GLU A 242 5.41 1.65 7.07
N ASP A 243 6.14 0.77 6.40
CA ASP A 243 7.58 0.96 6.14
C ASP A 243 7.86 2.24 5.34
N ILE A 244 6.99 2.58 4.36
CA ILE A 244 7.10 3.84 3.62
C ILE A 244 7.00 5.03 4.58
N PHE A 245 6.00 5.05 5.45
CA PHE A 245 5.79 6.15 6.39
C PHE A 245 6.92 6.23 7.43
N GLU A 246 7.40 5.09 7.92
CA GLU A 246 8.54 5.03 8.86
C GLU A 246 9.83 5.52 8.20
N TYR A 247 10.14 5.01 7.00
CA TYR A 247 11.32 5.44 6.25
C TYR A 247 11.29 6.94 5.98
N ASN A 248 10.21 7.44 5.40
CA ASN A 248 10.06 8.85 5.05
C ASN A 248 10.13 9.76 6.29
N THR A 249 9.51 9.35 7.40
CA THR A 249 9.61 10.06 8.69
C THR A 249 11.05 10.14 9.16
N ASN A 250 11.79 9.03 9.12
CA ASN A 250 13.17 8.96 9.56
C ASN A 250 14.09 9.81 8.66
N GLN A 251 13.90 9.79 7.33
CA GLN A 251 14.67 10.64 6.41
C GLN A 251 14.41 12.13 6.67
N LEU A 252 13.15 12.51 6.87
CA LEU A 252 12.80 13.89 7.17
C LEU A 252 13.43 14.35 8.49
N LEU A 253 13.33 13.55 9.57
CA LEU A 253 13.96 13.88 10.85
C LEU A 253 15.49 13.97 10.77
N LYS A 254 16.12 13.07 9.98
CA LYS A 254 17.57 13.09 9.75
C LYS A 254 18.02 14.38 9.08
N ALA A 255 17.24 14.92 8.17
CA ALA A 255 17.57 16.18 7.47
C ALA A 255 17.58 17.40 8.43
N PHE A 256 16.94 17.31 9.59
CA PHE A 256 16.86 18.40 10.57
C PHE A 256 17.74 18.21 11.82
N ARG A 257 18.50 17.13 11.86
CA ARG A 257 19.58 16.95 12.85
C ARG A 257 20.84 17.66 12.39
#